data_d3e2624d99e98b85f868eaf847c09ce4
#
_entry.id   d3e2624d99e98b85f868eaf847c09ce4
#
_cell.length_a   1.000
_cell.length_b   1.000
_cell.length_c   1.000
_cell.angle_alpha   90.00
_cell.angle_beta   90.00
_cell.angle_gamma   90.00
#
_symmetry.space_group_name_H-M   'P 1'
#
loop_
_entity.id
_entity.type
_entity.pdbx_description
1 polymer ?
#
loop_
_entity_poly.entity_id
_entity_poly.type
_entity_poly.pdbx_seq_one_letter_code
_entity_poly.pdbx_strand_id
1 'polypeptide(L)'
;MSSKHHKIRVGISIGDFNGIGPEIILKSLKDKTITDFFTPIIFGSGKLFTYQKNVFKLQTNFNYINEAKEAQSGKINMVNLTKENSNIEFGIPTEESTKMAIDSLNAATEALLNKDIDVLVTAPINKDEMMKYGFAHAGHTGYFEEKAGKKAVMFMVSEGLKVAVSTHHIPVAEIASSITKENLTKQVKQLVATLKEDFCVEKPKIAVLGLNPHAGDGGVIGKEEIEIIQPAIQDLFNEGIMAFGPYPADSFFQPEKYKAFDAVLAMYHDQGLAPFKTIAYEEGVNYTAGLPFIRTSPDHGVAYDIAGKNIADETSFSEAIFTAIDIFKSRDEYQELRAHRLRPKATHAHSGPDEDLPKES
;
A
#
# COMPACT_ATOMS: atom_id res chain seq x y z
N MET A 1 26.56 -2.30 -18.24
CA MET A 1 26.89 -0.94 -17.74
C MET A 1 26.07 -0.72 -16.50
N SER A 2 26.73 -0.66 -15.34
CA SER A 2 26.04 -0.43 -14.05
C SER A 2 25.33 0.93 -14.10
N SER A 3 24.00 0.92 -14.13
CA SER A 3 23.21 2.13 -13.89
C SER A 3 23.63 2.65 -12.52
N LYS A 4 24.14 3.88 -12.46
CA LYS A 4 24.34 4.59 -11.19
C LYS A 4 22.95 4.68 -10.57
N HIS A 5 22.62 3.76 -9.64
CA HIS A 5 21.38 3.85 -8.88
C HIS A 5 21.39 5.19 -8.15
N HIS A 6 20.60 6.15 -8.64
CA HIS A 6 20.33 7.35 -7.86
C HIS A 6 19.54 6.89 -6.62
N LYS A 7 19.76 7.52 -5.48
CA LYS A 7 19.01 7.22 -4.26
C LYS A 7 17.53 7.48 -4.52
N ILE A 8 16.68 6.52 -4.15
CA ILE A 8 15.22 6.61 -4.32
C ILE A 8 14.71 7.87 -3.63
N ARG A 9 13.95 8.68 -4.35
CA ARG A 9 13.33 9.92 -3.86
C ARG A 9 11.97 9.59 -3.27
N VAL A 10 11.88 9.70 -1.95
CA VAL A 10 10.65 9.43 -1.20
C VAL A 10 9.95 10.74 -0.90
N GLY A 11 8.83 11.00 -1.58
CA GLY A 11 7.94 12.10 -1.26
C GLY A 11 7.12 11.81 -0.02
N ILE A 12 6.93 12.81 0.83
CA ILE A 12 6.18 12.69 2.08
C ILE A 12 5.17 13.83 2.16
N SER A 13 3.86 13.51 2.16
CA SER A 13 2.81 14.48 2.49
C SER A 13 2.56 14.49 4.00
N ILE A 14 2.36 15.68 4.57
CA ILE A 14 2.41 15.86 6.03
C ILE A 14 1.13 15.51 6.79
N GLY A 15 0.01 15.33 6.05
CA GLY A 15 -1.29 15.12 6.68
C GLY A 15 -1.79 16.33 7.47
N ASP A 16 -2.69 16.09 8.43
CA ASP A 16 -3.16 17.16 9.33
C ASP A 16 -2.07 17.50 10.36
N PHE A 17 -1.57 18.71 10.32
CA PHE A 17 -0.45 19.13 11.16
C PHE A 17 -0.81 19.37 12.63
N ASN A 18 -2.09 19.43 12.98
CA ASN A 18 -2.58 19.47 14.36
C ASN A 18 -2.71 18.07 14.98
N GLY A 19 -2.56 17.02 14.16
CA GLY A 19 -2.44 15.64 14.60
C GLY A 19 -0.99 15.20 14.79
N ILE A 20 -0.77 13.87 14.74
CA ILE A 20 0.57 13.28 14.93
C ILE A 20 1.43 13.24 13.66
N GLY A 21 0.89 13.63 12.48
CA GLY A 21 1.59 13.52 11.20
C GLY A 21 3.01 14.08 11.22
N PRO A 22 3.24 15.37 11.51
CA PRO A 22 4.59 15.93 11.59
C PRO A 22 5.48 15.33 12.70
N GLU A 23 4.90 14.89 13.82
CA GLU A 23 5.65 14.24 14.91
C GLU A 23 6.26 12.92 14.44
N ILE A 24 5.47 12.03 13.82
CA ILE A 24 5.96 10.75 13.31
C ILE A 24 6.95 10.92 12.16
N ILE A 25 6.74 11.92 11.27
CA ILE A 25 7.70 12.26 10.21
C ILE A 25 9.04 12.68 10.81
N LEU A 26 9.02 13.60 11.78
CA LEU A 26 10.24 14.08 12.43
C LEU A 26 10.98 12.96 13.15
N LYS A 27 10.27 12.07 13.84
CA LYS A 27 10.84 10.93 14.55
C LYS A 27 11.43 9.89 13.61
N SER A 28 10.75 9.57 12.51
CA SER A 28 11.26 8.64 11.48
C SER A 28 12.51 9.16 10.78
N LEU A 29 12.69 10.48 10.72
CA LEU A 29 13.85 11.12 10.07
C LEU A 29 14.87 11.68 11.06
N LYS A 30 14.80 11.31 12.35
CA LYS A 30 15.70 11.85 13.39
C LYS A 30 17.15 11.39 13.24
N ASP A 31 17.35 10.18 12.72
CA ASP A 31 18.68 9.65 12.46
C ASP A 31 19.18 10.14 11.09
N LYS A 32 20.33 10.81 11.08
CA LYS A 32 20.93 11.33 9.85
C LYS A 32 21.33 10.24 8.87
N THR A 33 21.61 9.03 9.33
CA THR A 33 21.97 7.88 8.49
C THR A 33 20.83 7.45 7.58
N ILE A 34 19.58 7.84 7.89
CA ILE A 34 18.42 7.56 7.04
C ILE A 34 18.61 8.08 5.61
N THR A 35 19.31 9.20 5.45
CA THR A 35 19.60 9.78 4.14
C THR A 35 20.64 8.99 3.33
N ASP A 36 21.26 7.95 3.93
CA ASP A 36 22.12 7.02 3.19
C ASP A 36 21.32 6.00 2.40
N PHE A 37 20.10 5.70 2.83
CA PHE A 37 19.22 4.74 2.19
C PHE A 37 18.36 5.34 1.09
N PHE A 38 17.84 6.56 1.29
CA PHE A 38 16.96 7.25 0.33
C PHE A 38 17.08 8.78 0.44
N THR A 39 16.43 9.51 -0.45
CA THR A 39 16.35 10.97 -0.44
C THR A 39 14.94 11.40 0.01
N PRO A 40 14.73 11.79 1.28
CA PRO A 40 13.44 12.26 1.75
C PRO A 40 13.12 13.65 1.22
N ILE A 41 11.86 13.84 0.76
CA ILE A 41 11.33 15.10 0.24
C ILE A 41 9.97 15.36 0.88
N ILE A 42 9.92 16.26 1.86
CA ILE A 42 8.71 16.61 2.61
C ILE A 42 8.00 17.76 1.90
N PHE A 43 6.70 17.64 1.68
CA PHE A 43 5.87 18.70 1.12
C PHE A 43 5.08 19.36 2.26
N GLY A 44 5.52 20.57 2.70
CA GLY A 44 4.89 21.21 3.85
C GLY A 44 5.41 22.62 4.13
N SER A 45 5.37 23.04 5.39
CA SER A 45 5.85 24.34 5.84
C SER A 45 7.11 24.23 6.69
N GLY A 46 8.21 24.86 6.26
CA GLY A 46 9.45 24.86 7.02
C GLY A 46 9.33 25.52 8.39
N LYS A 47 8.47 26.53 8.53
CA LYS A 47 8.21 27.19 9.82
C LYS A 47 7.46 26.25 10.78
N LEU A 48 6.45 25.55 10.29
CA LEU A 48 5.69 24.54 11.04
C LEU A 48 6.64 23.45 11.57
N PHE A 49 7.44 22.84 10.70
CA PHE A 49 8.39 21.80 11.10
C PHE A 49 9.47 22.30 12.04
N THR A 50 9.92 23.56 11.86
CA THR A 50 10.87 24.20 12.79
C THR A 50 10.26 24.39 14.17
N TYR A 51 8.99 24.79 14.26
CA TYR A 51 8.28 24.90 15.53
C TYR A 51 8.12 23.52 16.19
N GLN A 52 7.58 22.54 15.47
CA GLN A 52 7.30 21.21 16.04
C GLN A 52 8.57 20.47 16.45
N LYS A 53 9.67 20.54 15.67
CA LYS A 53 10.94 19.94 16.10
C LYS A 53 11.46 20.52 17.41
N ASN A 54 11.21 21.81 17.68
CA ASN A 54 11.60 22.44 18.93
C ASN A 54 10.70 21.98 20.09
N VAL A 55 9.39 21.85 19.87
CA VAL A 55 8.43 21.30 20.83
C VAL A 55 8.84 19.88 21.23
N PHE A 56 9.18 19.04 20.26
CA PHE A 56 9.56 17.63 20.48
C PHE A 56 11.05 17.45 20.82
N LYS A 57 11.84 18.54 20.88
CA LYS A 57 13.29 18.53 21.17
C LYS A 57 14.09 17.64 20.20
N LEU A 58 13.70 17.60 18.96
CA LEU A 58 14.35 16.83 17.89
C LEU A 58 15.35 17.71 17.14
N GLN A 59 16.46 17.10 16.65
CA GLN A 59 17.52 17.80 15.92
C GLN A 59 17.53 17.38 14.45
N THR A 60 16.56 17.87 13.70
CA THR A 60 16.47 17.62 12.25
C THR A 60 16.79 18.89 11.50
N ASN A 61 17.66 18.81 10.48
CA ASN A 61 18.02 19.93 9.61
C ASN A 61 17.41 19.73 8.23
N PHE A 62 16.74 20.74 7.71
CA PHE A 62 16.10 20.71 6.41
C PHE A 62 16.88 21.49 5.37
N ASN A 63 16.96 20.95 4.16
CA ASN A 63 17.36 21.63 2.95
C ASN A 63 16.11 22.19 2.29
N TYR A 64 15.90 23.51 2.36
CA TYR A 64 14.71 24.14 1.78
C TYR A 64 14.86 24.29 0.27
N ILE A 65 13.88 23.82 -0.47
CA ILE A 65 13.80 23.84 -1.93
C ILE A 65 12.43 24.36 -2.37
N ASN A 66 12.33 24.83 -3.62
CA ASN A 66 11.06 25.29 -4.18
C ASN A 66 10.30 24.14 -4.87
N GLU A 67 11.01 23.23 -5.52
CA GLU A 67 10.45 22.12 -6.28
C GLU A 67 11.18 20.81 -5.96
N ALA A 68 10.46 19.68 -6.05
CA ALA A 68 11.02 18.37 -5.72
C ALA A 68 12.26 17.98 -6.55
N LYS A 69 12.32 18.45 -7.81
CA LYS A 69 13.48 18.20 -8.69
C LYS A 69 14.80 18.82 -8.21
N GLU A 70 14.75 19.80 -7.30
CA GLU A 70 15.92 20.43 -6.69
C GLU A 70 16.48 19.64 -5.50
N ALA A 71 15.86 18.49 -5.17
CA ALA A 71 16.24 17.69 -4.01
C ALA A 71 17.70 17.22 -4.08
N GLN A 72 18.39 17.38 -2.97
CA GLN A 72 19.79 16.98 -2.83
C GLN A 72 19.88 15.64 -2.07
N SER A 73 20.57 14.69 -2.65
CA SER A 73 20.89 13.42 -1.99
C SER A 73 21.73 13.65 -0.73
N GLY A 74 21.48 12.84 0.31
CA GLY A 74 22.16 12.99 1.60
C GLY A 74 21.61 14.11 2.49
N LYS A 75 20.48 14.72 2.09
CA LYS A 75 19.79 15.76 2.87
C LYS A 75 18.31 15.42 3.01
N ILE A 76 17.70 15.90 4.10
CA ILE A 76 16.25 15.91 4.26
C ILE A 76 15.75 17.17 3.57
N ASN A 77 15.08 17.02 2.42
CA ASN A 77 14.61 18.12 1.62
C ASN A 77 13.18 18.51 2.04
N MET A 78 12.89 19.82 1.99
CA MET A 78 11.58 20.39 2.31
C MET A 78 11.13 21.28 1.17
N VAL A 79 10.12 20.87 0.43
CA VAL A 79 9.39 21.75 -0.50
C VAL A 79 8.48 22.64 0.34
N ASN A 80 8.83 23.93 0.38
CA ASN A 80 8.15 24.89 1.24
C ASN A 80 6.92 25.47 0.56
N LEU A 81 5.74 24.92 0.86
CA LEU A 81 4.46 25.29 0.26
C LEU A 81 3.94 26.66 0.70
N THR A 82 4.35 27.14 1.88
CA THR A 82 3.99 28.46 2.39
C THR A 82 5.13 29.08 3.19
N LYS A 83 5.23 30.40 3.13
CA LYS A 83 6.13 31.20 3.97
C LYS A 83 5.42 31.83 5.17
N GLU A 84 4.13 31.62 5.30
CA GLU A 84 3.32 32.13 6.40
C GLU A 84 3.54 31.34 7.68
N ASN A 85 3.18 31.94 8.82
CA ASN A 85 3.19 31.24 10.09
C ASN A 85 1.87 30.49 10.21
N SER A 86 1.92 29.21 10.60
CA SER A 86 0.73 28.43 10.89
C SER A 86 0.38 28.50 12.36
N ASN A 87 -0.90 28.67 12.66
CA ASN A 87 -1.42 28.55 14.02
C ASN A 87 -1.57 27.06 14.35
N ILE A 88 -0.74 26.55 15.26
CA ILE A 88 -0.74 25.14 15.63
C ILE A 88 -1.59 24.94 16.88
N GLU A 89 -2.68 24.17 16.73
CA GLU A 89 -3.61 23.81 17.79
C GLU A 89 -3.66 22.29 17.93
N PHE A 90 -2.68 21.71 18.62
CA PHE A 90 -2.60 20.26 18.77
C PHE A 90 -3.91 19.62 19.24
N GLY A 91 -4.33 18.56 18.56
CA GLY A 91 -5.52 17.80 18.89
C GLY A 91 -6.82 18.38 18.36
N ILE A 92 -6.79 19.53 17.66
CA ILE A 92 -7.97 20.19 17.12
C ILE A 92 -7.84 20.37 15.60
N PRO A 93 -8.74 19.80 14.79
CA PRO A 93 -8.76 20.08 13.37
C PRO A 93 -9.13 21.55 13.11
N THR A 94 -8.37 22.22 12.25
CA THR A 94 -8.64 23.61 11.85
C THR A 94 -8.72 23.71 10.33
N GLU A 95 -9.35 24.77 9.84
CA GLU A 95 -9.37 25.06 8.40
C GLU A 95 -7.96 25.15 7.83
N GLU A 96 -7.04 25.80 8.55
CA GLU A 96 -5.65 25.96 8.12
C GLU A 96 -4.91 24.62 8.03
N SER A 97 -5.06 23.75 9.07
CA SER A 97 -4.40 22.43 9.08
C SER A 97 -4.95 21.53 7.96
N THR A 98 -6.25 21.61 7.71
CA THR A 98 -6.91 20.83 6.66
C THR A 98 -6.51 21.30 5.27
N LYS A 99 -6.50 22.60 5.00
CA LYS A 99 -6.04 23.15 3.71
C LYS A 99 -4.57 22.81 3.43
N MET A 100 -3.72 22.92 4.43
CA MET A 100 -2.32 22.51 4.30
C MET A 100 -2.16 21.02 4.01
N ALA A 101 -2.99 20.17 4.61
CA ALA A 101 -2.99 18.73 4.31
C ALA A 101 -3.38 18.45 2.85
N ILE A 102 -4.38 19.17 2.32
CA ILE A 102 -4.81 19.09 0.92
C ILE A 102 -3.68 19.56 -0.01
N ASP A 103 -3.10 20.72 0.27
CA ASP A 103 -2.02 21.32 -0.55
C ASP A 103 -0.79 20.41 -0.56
N SER A 104 -0.42 19.85 0.60
CA SER A 104 0.67 18.91 0.74
C SER A 104 0.45 17.63 -0.08
N LEU A 105 -0.75 17.06 0.00
CA LEU A 105 -1.11 15.87 -0.78
C LEU A 105 -1.09 16.15 -2.29
N ASN A 106 -1.66 17.28 -2.73
CA ASN A 106 -1.70 17.65 -4.13
C ASN A 106 -0.29 17.88 -4.70
N ALA A 107 0.54 18.66 -4.01
CA ALA A 107 1.91 18.94 -4.45
C ALA A 107 2.77 17.67 -4.51
N ALA A 108 2.66 16.79 -3.51
CA ALA A 108 3.38 15.51 -3.49
C ALA A 108 2.89 14.58 -4.61
N THR A 109 1.58 14.55 -4.88
CA THR A 109 1.00 13.75 -5.97
C THR A 109 1.43 14.26 -7.33
N GLU A 110 1.45 15.58 -7.53
CA GLU A 110 1.94 16.18 -8.78
C GLU A 110 3.42 15.82 -9.02
N ALA A 111 4.25 15.93 -8.01
CA ALA A 111 5.66 15.53 -8.08
C ALA A 111 5.82 14.02 -8.41
N LEU A 112 4.93 13.16 -7.89
CA LEU A 112 4.92 11.73 -8.20
C LEU A 112 4.55 11.45 -9.66
N LEU A 113 3.52 12.11 -10.16
CA LEU A 113 3.06 11.96 -11.55
C LEU A 113 4.09 12.51 -12.55
N ASN A 114 4.79 13.59 -12.20
CA ASN A 114 5.87 14.17 -12.98
C ASN A 114 7.19 13.39 -12.87
N LYS A 115 7.26 12.36 -12.01
CA LYS A 115 8.48 11.58 -11.71
C LYS A 115 9.60 12.40 -11.07
N ASP A 116 9.24 13.48 -10.38
CA ASP A 116 10.18 14.24 -9.54
C ASP A 116 10.47 13.53 -8.21
N ILE A 117 9.56 12.65 -7.79
CA ILE A 117 9.73 11.64 -6.74
C ILE A 117 9.43 10.25 -7.28
N ASP A 118 10.01 9.23 -6.66
CA ASP A 118 9.89 7.84 -7.12
C ASP A 118 8.74 7.10 -6.42
N VAL A 119 8.49 7.42 -5.15
CA VAL A 119 7.42 6.86 -4.31
C VAL A 119 6.83 7.93 -3.40
N LEU A 120 5.59 7.73 -2.95
CA LEU A 120 4.87 8.64 -2.06
C LEU A 120 4.46 7.94 -0.77
N VAL A 121 4.80 8.53 0.37
CA VAL A 121 4.31 8.14 1.70
C VAL A 121 3.43 9.26 2.24
N THR A 122 2.21 8.91 2.65
CA THR A 122 1.26 9.92 3.14
C THR A 122 1.04 9.80 4.63
N ALA A 123 1.19 10.90 5.37
CA ALA A 123 0.80 10.97 6.76
C ALA A 123 -0.74 11.03 6.91
N PRO A 124 -1.28 10.74 8.11
CA PRO A 124 -2.72 10.66 8.33
C PRO A 124 -3.47 11.97 8.09
N ILE A 125 -4.68 11.87 7.57
CA ILE A 125 -5.59 12.99 7.30
C ILE A 125 -6.93 12.81 8.02
N ASN A 126 -7.59 13.92 8.32
CA ASN A 126 -8.98 13.92 8.75
C ASN A 126 -9.89 13.99 7.52
N LYS A 127 -10.52 12.87 7.17
CA LYS A 127 -11.34 12.75 5.95
C LYS A 127 -12.56 13.66 5.97
N ASP A 128 -13.23 13.76 7.12
CA ASP A 128 -14.46 14.53 7.28
C ASP A 128 -14.17 16.03 7.14
N GLU A 129 -13.07 16.50 7.72
CA GLU A 129 -12.64 17.88 7.57
C GLU A 129 -12.22 18.20 6.13
N MET A 130 -11.43 17.32 5.49
CA MET A 130 -11.03 17.56 4.10
C MET A 130 -12.22 17.70 3.15
N MET A 131 -13.29 16.90 3.34
CA MET A 131 -14.51 17.02 2.54
C MET A 131 -15.20 18.37 2.71
N LYS A 132 -15.19 18.96 3.92
CA LYS A 132 -15.77 20.28 4.17
C LYS A 132 -15.05 21.39 3.40
N TYR A 133 -13.76 21.22 3.13
CA TYR A 133 -12.93 22.19 2.42
C TYR A 133 -12.64 21.82 0.95
N GLY A 134 -13.56 21.05 0.34
CA GLY A 134 -13.59 20.82 -1.10
C GLY A 134 -12.77 19.64 -1.61
N PHE A 135 -12.30 18.76 -0.71
CA PHE A 135 -11.70 17.52 -1.12
C PHE A 135 -12.79 16.51 -1.50
N ALA A 136 -12.92 16.21 -2.80
CA ALA A 136 -14.05 15.46 -3.37
C ALA A 136 -14.04 13.96 -3.06
N HIS A 137 -13.09 13.45 -2.27
CA HIS A 137 -12.87 12.03 -2.06
C HIS A 137 -13.04 11.64 -0.59
N ALA A 138 -13.59 10.45 -0.34
CA ALA A 138 -13.73 9.89 1.01
C ALA A 138 -12.39 9.44 1.65
N GLY A 139 -11.25 9.87 1.12
CA GLY A 139 -9.91 9.55 1.61
C GLY A 139 -8.88 9.36 0.49
N HIS A 140 -7.67 8.98 0.87
CA HIS A 140 -6.55 8.84 -0.04
C HIS A 140 -6.81 7.86 -1.20
N THR A 141 -7.43 6.70 -0.94
CA THR A 141 -7.63 5.65 -1.96
C THR A 141 -8.44 6.15 -3.15
N GLY A 142 -9.62 6.76 -2.90
CA GLY A 142 -10.46 7.31 -3.97
C GLY A 142 -9.77 8.44 -4.74
N TYR A 143 -9.01 9.28 -4.05
CA TYR A 143 -8.20 10.32 -4.67
C TYR A 143 -7.15 9.74 -5.64
N PHE A 144 -6.41 8.72 -5.20
CA PHE A 144 -5.38 8.11 -6.05
C PHE A 144 -5.98 7.25 -7.18
N GLU A 145 -7.14 6.62 -6.97
CA GLU A 145 -7.87 5.93 -8.06
C GLU A 145 -8.23 6.90 -9.18
N GLU A 146 -8.74 8.09 -8.84
CA GLU A 146 -9.04 9.12 -9.84
C GLU A 146 -7.78 9.58 -10.57
N LYS A 147 -6.72 9.91 -9.85
CA LYS A 147 -5.43 10.33 -10.44
C LYS A 147 -4.80 9.27 -11.34
N ALA A 148 -5.00 7.99 -11.03
CA ALA A 148 -4.48 6.86 -11.80
C ALA A 148 -5.40 6.42 -12.95
N GLY A 149 -6.69 6.79 -12.93
CA GLY A 149 -7.70 6.22 -13.82
C GLY A 149 -7.90 4.71 -13.64
N LYS A 150 -7.57 4.17 -12.46
CA LYS A 150 -7.60 2.74 -12.15
C LYS A 150 -8.13 2.49 -10.74
N LYS A 151 -8.85 1.35 -10.58
CA LYS A 151 -9.24 0.87 -9.26
C LYS A 151 -8.04 0.29 -8.52
N ALA A 152 -7.94 0.64 -7.25
CA ALA A 152 -6.94 0.11 -6.34
C ALA A 152 -7.51 -1.03 -5.47
N VAL A 153 -6.62 -1.80 -4.87
CA VAL A 153 -6.94 -2.71 -3.78
C VAL A 153 -6.30 -2.18 -2.51
N MET A 154 -7.07 -2.06 -1.46
CA MET A 154 -6.56 -1.80 -0.13
C MET A 154 -5.81 -3.03 0.36
N PHE A 155 -4.52 -2.90 0.54
CA PHE A 155 -3.63 -4.00 0.88
C PHE A 155 -2.85 -3.66 2.14
N MET A 156 -3.19 -4.34 3.23
CA MET A 156 -2.47 -4.21 4.49
C MET A 156 -1.26 -5.12 4.47
N VAL A 157 -0.10 -4.58 4.75
CA VAL A 157 1.19 -5.27 4.59
C VAL A 157 1.99 -5.17 5.88
N SER A 158 2.53 -6.30 6.33
CA SER A 158 3.62 -6.41 7.30
C SER A 158 4.60 -7.48 6.82
N GLU A 159 5.73 -7.65 7.49
CA GLU A 159 6.74 -8.65 7.09
C GLU A 159 6.14 -10.05 6.96
N GLY A 160 5.31 -10.48 7.91
CA GLY A 160 4.78 -11.84 7.98
C GLY A 160 3.36 -12.04 7.49
N LEU A 161 2.60 -10.98 7.19
CA LEU A 161 1.18 -11.07 6.86
C LEU A 161 0.76 -9.98 5.88
N LYS A 162 0.07 -10.38 4.81
CA LYS A 162 -0.52 -9.46 3.84
C LYS A 162 -2.01 -9.76 3.71
N VAL A 163 -2.85 -8.74 3.91
CA VAL A 163 -4.32 -8.89 3.90
C VAL A 163 -4.95 -7.87 2.98
N ALA A 164 -5.74 -8.34 2.03
CA ALA A 164 -6.65 -7.53 1.24
C ALA A 164 -8.09 -7.74 1.70
N VAL A 165 -8.95 -6.75 1.47
CA VAL A 165 -10.37 -6.85 1.76
C VAL A 165 -11.19 -6.66 0.49
N SER A 166 -12.17 -7.54 0.29
CA SER A 166 -13.02 -7.52 -0.90
C SER A 166 -13.99 -6.34 -0.88
N THR A 167 -14.55 -6.05 0.30
CA THR A 167 -15.41 -4.89 0.52
C THR A 167 -14.86 -4.03 1.66
N HIS A 168 -14.92 -2.72 1.49
CA HIS A 168 -14.51 -1.73 2.48
C HIS A 168 -15.44 -0.51 2.40
N HIS A 169 -15.60 0.20 3.52
CA HIS A 169 -16.37 1.45 3.62
C HIS A 169 -17.82 1.35 3.09
N ILE A 170 -18.45 0.18 3.24
CA ILE A 170 -19.87 -0.04 2.98
C ILE A 170 -20.56 -0.54 4.27
N PRO A 171 -21.87 -0.31 4.43
CA PRO A 171 -22.62 -0.86 5.54
C PRO A 171 -22.55 -2.39 5.61
N VAL A 172 -22.50 -2.97 6.82
CA VAL A 172 -22.46 -4.43 7.01
C VAL A 172 -23.60 -5.13 6.30
N ALA A 173 -24.79 -4.52 6.27
CA ALA A 173 -25.96 -5.06 5.59
C ALA A 173 -25.80 -5.20 4.07
N GLU A 174 -24.85 -4.51 3.47
CA GLU A 174 -24.61 -4.51 2.01
C GLU A 174 -23.46 -5.48 1.61
N ILE A 175 -22.74 -6.05 2.57
CA ILE A 175 -21.58 -6.89 2.30
C ILE A 175 -21.94 -8.09 1.44
N ALA A 176 -22.93 -8.89 1.87
CA ALA A 176 -23.30 -10.12 1.16
C ALA A 176 -23.69 -9.86 -0.30
N SER A 177 -24.49 -8.82 -0.55
CA SER A 177 -24.91 -8.44 -1.90
C SER A 177 -23.77 -7.87 -2.78
N SER A 178 -22.69 -7.40 -2.16
CA SER A 178 -21.51 -6.87 -2.86
C SER A 178 -20.50 -7.95 -3.23
N ILE A 179 -20.59 -9.15 -2.63
CA ILE A 179 -19.72 -10.27 -2.96
C ILE A 179 -20.23 -10.95 -4.22
N THR A 180 -19.51 -10.82 -5.32
CA THR A 180 -19.85 -11.46 -6.59
C THR A 180 -18.66 -12.24 -7.12
N LYS A 181 -18.94 -13.30 -7.91
CA LYS A 181 -17.91 -14.13 -8.55
C LYS A 181 -16.96 -13.28 -9.41
N GLU A 182 -17.51 -12.33 -10.16
CA GLU A 182 -16.74 -11.44 -11.02
C GLU A 182 -15.78 -10.55 -10.22
N ASN A 183 -16.28 -9.89 -9.16
CA ASN A 183 -15.47 -9.03 -8.31
C ASN A 183 -14.34 -9.81 -7.62
N LEU A 184 -14.65 -10.99 -7.04
CA LEU A 184 -13.64 -11.84 -6.38
C LEU A 184 -12.56 -12.30 -7.36
N THR A 185 -12.96 -12.76 -8.55
CA THR A 185 -12.01 -13.19 -9.58
C THR A 185 -11.09 -12.04 -10.00
N LYS A 186 -11.63 -10.85 -10.22
CA LYS A 186 -10.85 -9.65 -10.56
C LYS A 186 -9.88 -9.26 -9.45
N GLN A 187 -10.34 -9.26 -8.20
CA GLN A 187 -9.51 -8.91 -7.05
C GLN A 187 -8.38 -9.89 -6.83
N VAL A 188 -8.64 -11.20 -6.90
CA VAL A 188 -7.57 -12.22 -6.79
C VAL A 188 -6.55 -12.07 -7.91
N LYS A 189 -6.96 -11.84 -9.16
CA LYS A 189 -6.05 -11.59 -10.28
C LYS A 189 -5.20 -10.34 -10.04
N GLN A 190 -5.78 -9.29 -9.49
CA GLN A 190 -5.05 -8.06 -9.14
C GLN A 190 -4.04 -8.30 -7.99
N LEU A 191 -4.41 -9.08 -6.95
CA LEU A 191 -3.50 -9.47 -5.88
C LEU A 191 -2.33 -10.30 -6.39
N VAL A 192 -2.60 -11.27 -7.29
CA VAL A 192 -1.54 -12.07 -7.93
C VAL A 192 -0.57 -11.19 -8.73
N ALA A 193 -1.09 -10.22 -9.50
CA ALA A 193 -0.25 -9.27 -10.22
C ALA A 193 0.60 -8.43 -9.25
N THR A 194 -0.02 -7.88 -8.20
CA THR A 194 0.66 -7.11 -7.15
C THR A 194 1.77 -7.91 -6.47
N LEU A 195 1.49 -9.17 -6.06
CA LEU A 195 2.50 -10.00 -5.41
C LEU A 195 3.68 -10.33 -6.33
N LYS A 196 3.44 -10.49 -7.63
CA LYS A 196 4.50 -10.71 -8.61
C LYS A 196 5.33 -9.47 -8.86
N GLU A 197 4.68 -8.34 -9.09
CA GLU A 197 5.33 -7.10 -9.50
C GLU A 197 5.94 -6.35 -8.33
N ASP A 198 5.23 -6.28 -7.20
CA ASP A 198 5.57 -5.44 -6.06
C ASP A 198 6.32 -6.18 -4.95
N PHE A 199 6.25 -7.53 -4.93
CA PHE A 199 6.85 -8.37 -3.89
C PHE A 199 7.72 -9.51 -4.45
N CYS A 200 7.96 -9.56 -5.77
CA CYS A 200 8.76 -10.57 -6.45
C CYS A 200 8.37 -12.03 -6.14
N VAL A 201 7.09 -12.29 -5.86
CA VAL A 201 6.59 -13.65 -5.63
C VAL A 201 6.24 -14.32 -6.95
N GLU A 202 7.02 -15.29 -7.42
CA GLU A 202 6.81 -15.92 -8.73
C GLU A 202 5.48 -16.67 -8.84
N LYS A 203 5.11 -17.41 -7.80
CA LYS A 203 3.91 -18.27 -7.76
C LYS A 203 3.06 -17.95 -6.53
N PRO A 204 2.34 -16.80 -6.54
CA PRO A 204 1.58 -16.37 -5.39
C PRO A 204 0.48 -17.35 -4.99
N LYS A 205 0.39 -17.66 -3.70
CA LYS A 205 -0.69 -18.44 -3.08
C LYS A 205 -1.60 -17.48 -2.31
N ILE A 206 -2.87 -17.44 -2.70
CA ILE A 206 -3.87 -16.57 -2.07
C ILE A 206 -4.82 -17.42 -1.24
N ALA A 207 -4.96 -17.13 0.05
CA ALA A 207 -6.04 -17.64 0.86
C ALA A 207 -7.27 -16.75 0.70
N VAL A 208 -8.41 -17.35 0.39
CA VAL A 208 -9.71 -16.66 0.30
C VAL A 208 -10.54 -17.08 1.51
N LEU A 209 -10.98 -16.13 2.31
CA LEU A 209 -11.83 -16.41 3.48
C LEU A 209 -13.28 -16.62 3.05
N GLY A 210 -14.04 -17.35 3.86
CA GLY A 210 -15.49 -17.41 3.74
C GLY A 210 -16.13 -16.09 4.22
N LEU A 211 -17.34 -15.83 3.79
CA LEU A 211 -18.15 -14.70 4.27
C LEU A 211 -18.82 -15.05 5.61
N ASN A 212 -19.41 -16.23 5.66
CA ASN A 212 -20.23 -16.67 6.78
C ASN A 212 -19.40 -17.42 7.85
N PRO A 213 -19.87 -17.50 9.10
CA PRO A 213 -19.27 -18.34 10.12
C PRO A 213 -19.08 -19.80 9.61
N HIS A 214 -17.96 -20.41 9.99
CA HIS A 214 -17.59 -21.77 9.56
C HIS A 214 -17.57 -21.97 8.03
N ALA A 215 -17.31 -20.87 7.27
CA ALA A 215 -17.39 -20.88 5.81
C ALA A 215 -18.72 -21.43 5.28
N GLY A 216 -19.85 -21.02 5.92
CA GLY A 216 -21.20 -21.37 5.52
C GLY A 216 -21.71 -22.74 5.99
N ASP A 217 -20.87 -23.56 6.63
CA ASP A 217 -21.22 -24.90 7.15
C ASP A 217 -22.02 -25.75 6.14
N GLY A 218 -21.46 -25.91 4.94
CA GLY A 218 -22.13 -26.66 3.87
C GLY A 218 -23.45 -26.07 3.37
N GLY A 219 -23.66 -24.76 3.58
CA GLY A 219 -24.87 -24.02 3.17
C GLY A 219 -25.94 -23.90 4.26
N VAL A 220 -25.65 -24.37 5.47
CA VAL A 220 -26.58 -24.29 6.62
C VAL A 220 -26.63 -22.85 7.17
N ILE A 221 -25.49 -22.16 7.23
CA ILE A 221 -25.38 -20.81 7.80
C ILE A 221 -25.45 -19.74 6.70
N GLY A 222 -25.16 -20.10 5.46
CA GLY A 222 -25.19 -19.21 4.30
C GLY A 222 -24.82 -19.98 3.05
N LYS A 223 -25.09 -19.44 1.88
CA LYS A 223 -24.85 -20.11 0.59
C LYS A 223 -23.80 -19.42 -0.26
N GLU A 224 -23.33 -18.25 0.13
CA GLU A 224 -22.40 -17.44 -0.61
C GLU A 224 -21.08 -18.18 -0.91
N GLU A 225 -20.67 -19.06 0.02
CA GLU A 225 -19.50 -19.91 -0.18
C GLU A 225 -19.72 -20.90 -1.33
N ILE A 226 -20.86 -21.58 -1.35
CA ILE A 226 -21.18 -22.61 -2.37
C ILE A 226 -21.54 -21.97 -3.72
N GLU A 227 -22.33 -20.89 -3.68
CA GLU A 227 -22.90 -20.31 -4.90
C GLU A 227 -21.96 -19.29 -5.57
N ILE A 228 -21.04 -18.65 -4.80
CA ILE A 228 -20.21 -17.56 -5.30
C ILE A 228 -18.72 -17.81 -5.10
N ILE A 229 -18.26 -18.07 -3.84
CA ILE A 229 -16.83 -18.05 -3.51
C ILE A 229 -16.12 -19.29 -4.06
N GLN A 230 -16.64 -20.48 -3.82
CA GLN A 230 -16.07 -21.74 -4.36
C GLN A 230 -16.03 -21.75 -5.89
N PRO A 231 -17.10 -21.37 -6.61
CA PRO A 231 -17.06 -21.25 -8.07
C PRO A 231 -16.01 -20.23 -8.57
N ALA A 232 -15.80 -19.11 -7.86
CA ALA A 232 -14.77 -18.15 -8.22
C ALA A 232 -13.36 -18.75 -8.05
N ILE A 233 -13.10 -19.45 -6.94
CA ILE A 233 -11.83 -20.13 -6.66
C ILE A 233 -11.57 -21.23 -7.70
N GLN A 234 -12.59 -22.02 -8.06
CA GLN A 234 -12.46 -23.08 -9.05
C GLN A 234 -12.11 -22.52 -10.45
N ASP A 235 -12.74 -21.43 -10.86
CA ASP A 235 -12.39 -20.80 -12.15
C ASP A 235 -10.95 -20.29 -12.14
N LEU A 236 -10.52 -19.64 -11.05
CA LEU A 236 -9.15 -19.15 -10.88
C LEU A 236 -8.13 -20.33 -10.93
N PHE A 237 -8.45 -21.45 -10.29
CA PHE A 237 -7.61 -22.65 -10.33
C PHE A 237 -7.49 -23.22 -11.75
N ASN A 238 -8.59 -23.27 -12.50
CA ASN A 238 -8.59 -23.70 -13.90
C ASN A 238 -7.75 -22.79 -14.81
N GLU A 239 -7.61 -21.51 -14.44
CA GLU A 239 -6.72 -20.55 -15.11
C GLU A 239 -5.25 -20.66 -14.63
N GLY A 240 -4.93 -21.57 -13.71
CA GLY A 240 -3.58 -21.76 -13.15
C GLY A 240 -3.22 -20.77 -12.04
N ILE A 241 -4.21 -20.11 -11.43
CA ILE A 241 -4.03 -19.18 -10.31
C ILE A 241 -4.21 -19.95 -9.01
N MET A 242 -3.24 -19.87 -8.11
CA MET A 242 -3.23 -20.57 -6.83
C MET A 242 -4.04 -19.79 -5.78
N ALA A 243 -5.36 -19.85 -5.90
CA ALA A 243 -6.32 -19.39 -4.90
C ALA A 243 -6.93 -20.59 -4.17
N PHE A 244 -7.00 -20.52 -2.86
CA PHE A 244 -7.45 -21.63 -2.01
C PHE A 244 -8.48 -21.14 -0.99
N GLY A 245 -9.43 -22.01 -0.63
CA GLY A 245 -10.49 -21.71 0.32
C GLY A 245 -11.86 -22.22 -0.16
N PRO A 246 -12.99 -21.67 0.32
CA PRO A 246 -13.05 -20.64 1.37
C PRO A 246 -12.65 -21.18 2.76
N TYR A 247 -11.86 -20.39 3.51
CA TYR A 247 -11.45 -20.76 4.85
C TYR A 247 -12.32 -20.06 5.91
N PRO A 248 -12.69 -20.75 7.02
CA PRO A 248 -13.32 -20.09 8.16
C PRO A 248 -12.40 -19.03 8.77
N ALA A 249 -12.88 -17.77 8.85
CA ALA A 249 -12.06 -16.65 9.26
C ALA A 249 -11.60 -16.72 10.73
N ASP A 250 -12.44 -17.23 11.61
CA ASP A 250 -12.18 -17.35 13.04
C ASP A 250 -10.97 -18.24 13.37
N SER A 251 -10.71 -19.24 12.56
CA SER A 251 -9.62 -20.19 12.76
C SER A 251 -8.46 -20.05 11.79
N PHE A 252 -8.53 -19.10 10.86
CA PHE A 252 -7.53 -18.96 9.79
C PHE A 252 -6.24 -18.25 10.25
N PHE A 253 -6.36 -17.22 11.12
CA PHE A 253 -5.24 -16.38 11.50
C PHE A 253 -4.29 -17.00 12.56
N GLN A 254 -4.18 -18.31 12.56
CA GLN A 254 -3.13 -19.03 13.29
C GLN A 254 -1.84 -19.02 12.46
N PRO A 255 -0.65 -18.83 13.09
CA PRO A 255 0.62 -18.70 12.36
C PRO A 255 0.91 -19.84 11.38
N GLU A 256 0.54 -21.09 11.73
CA GLU A 256 0.76 -22.27 10.90
C GLU A 256 -0.10 -22.26 9.63
N LYS A 257 -1.22 -21.51 9.65
CA LYS A 257 -2.14 -21.42 8.52
C LYS A 257 -1.79 -20.22 7.62
N TYR A 258 -1.83 -19.00 8.15
CA TYR A 258 -1.68 -17.84 7.28
C TYR A 258 -0.29 -17.73 6.66
N LYS A 259 0.77 -18.20 7.34
CA LYS A 259 2.15 -18.20 6.80
C LYS A 259 2.36 -19.16 5.63
N ALA A 260 1.41 -20.04 5.36
CA ALA A 260 1.45 -20.91 4.17
C ALA A 260 1.03 -20.19 2.88
N PHE A 261 0.58 -18.94 2.99
CA PHE A 261 0.06 -18.12 1.90
C PHE A 261 0.82 -16.79 1.80
N ASP A 262 0.87 -16.25 0.59
CA ASP A 262 1.52 -14.97 0.32
C ASP A 262 0.59 -13.78 0.57
N ALA A 263 -0.72 -13.99 0.48
CA ALA A 263 -1.74 -13.03 0.88
C ALA A 263 -3.05 -13.69 1.25
N VAL A 264 -3.87 -12.95 2.00
CA VAL A 264 -5.22 -13.30 2.42
C VAL A 264 -6.20 -12.33 1.79
N LEU A 265 -7.27 -12.83 1.17
CA LEU A 265 -8.42 -12.02 0.75
C LEU A 265 -9.57 -12.27 1.73
N ALA A 266 -9.85 -11.28 2.57
CA ALA A 266 -11.00 -11.25 3.45
C ALA A 266 -12.22 -10.66 2.72
N MET A 267 -13.42 -11.08 3.10
CA MET A 267 -14.65 -10.65 2.43
C MET A 267 -15.03 -9.21 2.79
N TYR A 268 -14.72 -8.76 3.99
CA TYR A 268 -15.03 -7.41 4.44
C TYR A 268 -13.96 -6.85 5.39
N HIS A 269 -14.03 -5.55 5.58
CA HIS A 269 -13.03 -4.74 6.29
C HIS A 269 -12.62 -5.36 7.63
N ASP A 270 -13.54 -5.52 8.58
CA ASP A 270 -13.17 -5.93 9.94
C ASP A 270 -12.77 -7.40 10.03
N GLN A 271 -13.25 -8.26 9.12
CA GLN A 271 -12.81 -9.66 9.03
C GLN A 271 -11.30 -9.78 8.75
N GLY A 272 -10.78 -8.88 7.94
CA GLY A 272 -9.34 -8.85 7.60
C GLY A 272 -8.53 -7.97 8.53
N LEU A 273 -9.02 -6.76 8.85
CA LEU A 273 -8.23 -5.76 9.55
C LEU A 273 -8.15 -5.95 11.05
N ALA A 274 -9.19 -6.48 11.70
CA ALA A 274 -9.11 -6.74 13.13
C ALA A 274 -8.00 -7.75 13.47
N PRO A 275 -7.91 -8.94 12.83
CA PRO A 275 -6.79 -9.84 13.07
C PRO A 275 -5.45 -9.28 12.57
N PHE A 276 -5.43 -8.56 11.42
CA PHE A 276 -4.20 -7.94 10.92
C PHE A 276 -3.62 -6.97 11.95
N LYS A 277 -4.44 -6.04 12.46
CA LYS A 277 -4.02 -5.04 13.46
C LYS A 277 -3.64 -5.66 14.81
N THR A 278 -4.18 -6.82 15.13
CA THR A 278 -3.78 -7.56 16.35
C THR A 278 -2.42 -8.21 16.19
N ILE A 279 -2.11 -8.75 15.00
CA ILE A 279 -0.87 -9.47 14.71
C ILE A 279 0.27 -8.51 14.40
N ALA A 280 0.01 -7.47 13.60
CA ALA A 280 0.99 -6.51 13.08
C ALA A 280 0.77 -5.10 13.64
N TYR A 281 0.49 -4.98 14.93
CA TYR A 281 0.04 -3.74 15.59
C TYR A 281 0.94 -2.53 15.33
N GLU A 282 2.25 -2.70 15.42
CA GLU A 282 3.23 -1.61 15.28
C GLU A 282 3.79 -1.49 13.85
N GLU A 283 3.71 -2.55 13.04
CA GLU A 283 4.40 -2.67 11.75
C GLU A 283 3.46 -2.54 10.54
N GLY A 284 2.17 -2.39 10.80
CA GLY A 284 1.15 -2.37 9.75
C GLY A 284 1.31 -1.20 8.78
N VAL A 285 1.35 -1.51 7.49
CA VAL A 285 1.40 -0.55 6.39
C VAL A 285 0.18 -0.69 5.51
N ASN A 286 -0.47 0.43 5.22
CA ASN A 286 -1.54 0.47 4.22
C ASN A 286 -0.92 0.79 2.86
N TYR A 287 -0.90 -0.20 1.97
CA TYR A 287 -0.44 -0.07 0.59
C TYR A 287 -1.63 0.05 -0.37
N THR A 288 -1.61 1.04 -1.24
CA THR A 288 -2.62 1.23 -2.30
C THR A 288 -2.18 0.48 -3.55
N ALA A 289 -2.51 -0.82 -3.61
CA ALA A 289 -2.02 -1.73 -4.64
C ALA A 289 -2.72 -1.56 -6.01
N GLY A 290 -2.03 -1.93 -7.09
CA GLY A 290 -2.57 -1.94 -8.45
C GLY A 290 -2.53 -0.61 -9.18
N LEU A 291 -1.97 0.44 -8.58
CA LEU A 291 -1.76 1.74 -9.21
C LEU A 291 -0.44 1.77 -10.02
N PRO A 292 -0.33 2.64 -11.04
CA PRO A 292 0.89 2.78 -11.82
C PRO A 292 2.05 3.44 -11.06
N PHE A 293 1.79 3.94 -9.88
CA PHE A 293 2.75 4.53 -8.95
C PHE A 293 2.63 3.88 -7.56
N ILE A 294 3.61 4.11 -6.71
CA ILE A 294 3.68 3.50 -5.39
C ILE A 294 3.25 4.52 -4.33
N ARG A 295 2.24 4.15 -3.56
CA ARG A 295 1.80 4.94 -2.41
C ARG A 295 1.56 4.04 -1.21
N THR A 296 2.20 4.39 -0.11
CA THR A 296 2.02 3.76 1.20
C THR A 296 1.58 4.77 2.26
N SER A 297 1.07 4.29 3.36
CA SER A 297 0.79 5.08 4.55
C SER A 297 0.83 4.21 5.80
N PRO A 298 1.00 4.81 6.99
CA PRO A 298 0.85 4.07 8.24
C PRO A 298 -0.60 3.56 8.41
N ASP A 299 -0.77 2.56 9.26
CA ASP A 299 -2.07 1.92 9.56
C ASP A 299 -2.81 2.58 10.74
N HIS A 300 -2.54 3.83 11.04
CA HIS A 300 -3.21 4.60 12.08
C HIS A 300 -3.78 5.92 11.54
N GLY A 301 -4.68 6.54 12.31
CA GLY A 301 -5.29 7.82 11.98
C GLY A 301 -4.49 9.01 12.51
N VAL A 302 -5.15 10.16 12.53
CA VAL A 302 -4.58 11.46 12.94
C VAL A 302 -4.24 11.52 14.42
N ALA A 303 -4.89 10.70 15.26
CA ALA A 303 -4.64 10.53 16.70
C ALA A 303 -4.54 11.88 17.45
N TYR A 304 -5.58 12.68 17.33
CA TYR A 304 -5.66 14.01 17.98
C TYR A 304 -5.50 13.96 19.50
N ASP A 305 -5.92 12.87 20.12
CA ASP A 305 -5.85 12.64 21.57
C ASP A 305 -4.43 12.63 22.13
N ILE A 306 -3.45 12.27 21.30
CA ILE A 306 -2.02 12.23 21.69
C ILE A 306 -1.18 13.30 20.98
N ALA A 307 -1.75 14.10 20.10
CA ALA A 307 -1.03 15.14 19.35
C ALA A 307 -0.34 16.15 20.28
N GLY A 308 0.89 16.50 19.98
CA GLY A 308 1.70 17.44 20.76
C GLY A 308 2.28 16.91 22.07
N LYS A 309 1.97 15.63 22.45
CA LYS A 309 2.46 15.02 23.68
C LYS A 309 3.83 14.34 23.55
N ASN A 310 4.37 14.27 22.35
CA ASN A 310 5.65 13.60 22.05
C ASN A 310 5.66 12.08 22.38
N ILE A 311 4.50 11.42 22.31
CA ILE A 311 4.34 9.99 22.61
C ILE A 311 3.88 9.17 21.40
N ALA A 312 3.67 9.80 20.24
CA ALA A 312 3.33 9.08 19.02
C ALA A 312 4.49 8.17 18.62
N ASP A 313 4.15 6.93 18.26
CA ASP A 313 5.09 5.95 17.74
C ASP A 313 5.27 6.12 16.23
N GLU A 314 6.51 6.17 15.77
CA GLU A 314 6.87 6.36 14.37
C GLU A 314 7.04 5.06 13.58
N THR A 315 6.94 3.89 14.20
CA THR A 315 7.30 2.60 13.61
C THR A 315 6.50 2.32 12.33
N SER A 316 5.17 2.37 12.39
CA SER A 316 4.30 2.15 11.22
C SER A 316 4.58 3.14 10.07
N PHE A 317 4.94 4.40 10.38
CA PHE A 317 5.31 5.38 9.36
C PHE A 317 6.68 5.07 8.75
N SER A 318 7.64 4.66 9.55
CA SER A 318 8.96 4.20 9.09
C SER A 318 8.84 2.96 8.21
N GLU A 319 8.03 1.98 8.62
CA GLU A 319 7.72 0.80 7.82
C GLU A 319 7.04 1.16 6.50
N ALA A 320 6.16 2.17 6.49
CA ALA A 320 5.55 2.66 5.25
C ALA A 320 6.59 3.24 4.28
N ILE A 321 7.64 3.92 4.78
CA ILE A 321 8.75 4.42 3.97
C ILE A 321 9.53 3.25 3.35
N PHE A 322 9.97 2.29 4.17
CA PHE A 322 10.78 1.17 3.70
C PHE A 322 10.00 0.24 2.78
N THR A 323 8.73 -0.03 3.08
CA THR A 323 7.82 -0.79 2.20
C THR A 323 7.70 -0.13 0.82
N ALA A 324 7.56 1.20 0.74
CA ALA A 324 7.51 1.90 -0.53
C ALA A 324 8.81 1.76 -1.34
N ILE A 325 9.96 1.84 -0.65
CA ILE A 325 11.30 1.66 -1.25
C ILE A 325 11.47 0.24 -1.77
N ASP A 326 11.08 -0.76 -1.01
CA ASP A 326 11.24 -2.17 -1.39
C ASP A 326 10.30 -2.54 -2.55
N ILE A 327 9.07 -2.03 -2.56
CA ILE A 327 8.17 -2.17 -3.71
C ILE A 327 8.77 -1.52 -4.96
N PHE A 328 9.40 -0.34 -4.84
CA PHE A 328 10.05 0.31 -5.97
C PHE A 328 11.18 -0.55 -6.55
N LYS A 329 12.05 -1.09 -5.70
CA LYS A 329 13.13 -2.00 -6.12
C LYS A 329 12.58 -3.28 -6.76
N SER A 330 11.54 -3.87 -6.15
CA SER A 330 10.89 -5.08 -6.67
C SER A 330 10.28 -4.87 -8.05
N ARG A 331 9.62 -3.72 -8.29
CA ARG A 331 9.08 -3.38 -9.62
C ARG A 331 10.18 -3.24 -10.66
N ASP A 332 11.29 -2.60 -10.31
CA ASP A 332 12.43 -2.42 -11.21
C ASP A 332 13.05 -3.78 -11.57
N GLU A 333 13.32 -4.62 -10.58
CA GLU A 333 13.80 -5.98 -10.77
C GLU A 333 12.84 -6.83 -11.62
N TYR A 334 11.55 -6.79 -11.32
CA TYR A 334 10.54 -7.53 -12.09
C TYR A 334 10.50 -7.11 -13.56
N GLN A 335 10.63 -5.81 -13.83
CA GLN A 335 10.68 -5.29 -15.21
C GLN A 335 11.94 -5.72 -15.92
N GLU A 336 13.10 -5.69 -15.27
CA GLU A 336 14.37 -6.16 -15.82
C GLU A 336 14.31 -7.66 -16.16
N LEU A 337 13.82 -8.48 -15.24
CA LEU A 337 13.66 -9.94 -15.46
C LEU A 337 12.73 -10.23 -16.64
N ARG A 338 11.64 -9.48 -16.80
CA ARG A 338 10.74 -9.64 -17.95
C ARG A 338 11.35 -9.20 -19.25
N ALA A 339 12.13 -8.12 -19.27
CA ALA A 339 12.81 -7.63 -20.45
C ALA A 339 13.86 -8.62 -20.98
N HIS A 340 14.50 -9.36 -20.06
CA HIS A 340 15.53 -10.35 -20.37
C HIS A 340 15.02 -11.80 -20.42
N ARG A 341 13.70 -12.02 -20.38
CA ARG A 341 13.11 -13.36 -20.42
C ARG A 341 13.54 -14.10 -21.68
N LEU A 342 14.19 -15.25 -21.51
CA LEU A 342 14.52 -16.16 -22.60
C LEU A 342 13.23 -16.56 -23.32
N ARG A 343 13.14 -16.29 -24.62
CA ARG A 343 12.03 -16.82 -25.43
C ARG A 343 12.21 -18.32 -25.49
N PRO A 344 11.19 -19.15 -25.24
CA PRO A 344 11.26 -20.59 -25.50
C PRO A 344 11.71 -20.76 -26.93
N LYS A 345 12.80 -21.49 -27.18
CA LYS A 345 13.11 -21.93 -28.55
C LYS A 345 11.91 -22.72 -29.03
N ALA A 346 11.35 -22.33 -30.18
CA ALA A 346 10.35 -23.15 -30.83
C ALA A 346 10.96 -24.53 -30.95
N THR A 347 10.40 -25.52 -30.30
CA THR A 347 10.72 -26.91 -30.55
C THR A 347 10.31 -27.13 -31.99
N HIS A 348 11.29 -27.20 -32.91
CA HIS A 348 11.03 -27.72 -34.23
C HIS A 348 10.44 -29.10 -34.00
N ALA A 349 9.16 -29.26 -34.31
CA ALA A 349 8.60 -30.59 -34.52
C ALA A 349 9.49 -31.27 -35.52
N HIS A 350 10.20 -32.30 -35.13
CA HIS A 350 10.88 -33.20 -36.03
C HIS A 350 9.80 -33.89 -36.89
N SER A 351 9.48 -33.28 -38.02
CA SER A 351 8.88 -34.00 -39.13
C SER A 351 10.05 -34.66 -39.87
N GLY A 352 10.60 -35.72 -39.29
CA GLY A 352 11.44 -36.65 -40.02
C GLY A 352 10.51 -37.60 -40.79
N PRO A 353 10.85 -37.97 -42.04
CA PRO A 353 10.10 -39.01 -42.74
C PRO A 353 10.28 -40.35 -42.00
N ASP A 354 9.19 -41.12 -41.89
CA ASP A 354 9.21 -42.51 -41.42
C ASP A 354 10.28 -43.30 -42.22
N GLU A 355 11.34 -43.72 -41.56
CA GLU A 355 12.24 -44.73 -42.11
C GLU A 355 11.52 -46.07 -42.04
N ASP A 356 11.24 -46.59 -43.23
CA ASP A 356 10.72 -47.94 -43.44
C ASP A 356 11.59 -49.00 -42.73
N LEU A 357 11.07 -49.72 -41.79
CA LEU A 357 11.68 -50.90 -41.20
C LEU A 357 11.73 -52.01 -42.25
N PRO A 358 12.88 -52.71 -42.44
CA PRO A 358 12.97 -53.81 -43.38
C PRO A 358 12.10 -54.98 -42.93
N LYS A 359 11.26 -55.49 -43.84
CA LYS A 359 10.49 -56.74 -43.67
C LYS A 359 11.48 -57.90 -43.71
N GLU A 360 11.58 -58.60 -42.57
CA GLU A 360 12.24 -59.91 -42.56
C GLU A 360 11.46 -60.93 -43.40
N SER A 361 12.17 -61.61 -44.29
CA SER A 361 11.77 -62.74 -45.11
C SER A 361 11.91 -64.05 -44.34
#